data_252b989dd510004cffaf1728c0738c20
#
_entry.id   252b989dd510004cffaf1728c0738c20
#
_cell.length_a   1.000
_cell.length_b   1.000
_cell.length_c   1.000
_cell.angle_alpha   90.00
_cell.angle_beta   90.00
_cell.angle_gamma   90.00
#
_symmetry.space_group_name_H-M   'P 1'
#
loop_
_entity.id
_entity.type
_entity.pdbx_description
1 polymer ?
#
loop_
_entity_poly.entity_id
_entity_poly.type
_entity_poly.pdbx_seq_one_letter_code
_entity_poly.pdbx_strand_id
1 'polypeptide(L)'
;LDIVARKRRMQGYNVLYPMGWDAFGLPTENYAIKNHIHPKIVTKNNVARFKNQLHSLGYSFDWDREINTTDPEYYHWTQWIFLKLFKAGLAYKTEMPINWCTSCKVGLANEEVVNGVCERCGSEVIRKVKSQWMLKITEYADKLIQGLDTVDYIERVKVSQKNWIGKSQGAEVDFTLTGKDEKLRIYTTRPDTLFGVTYMVVSPEHPVLDKYKDEIKNWDDIVAYREMAAKKSDFERTELAKDKTGVCIQGLTATNPVNGKEIPVWVSDYVLMTYGTGAIMAVPAHDERDWEFAKKFGMPIIEVVAGSPVSVEEAVYTDVADGTLVNSDFLNGLSVAEAKEK
;
A
#
# COMPACT_ATOMS: atom_id res chain seq x y z
N LEU A 1 7.20 33.15 11.12
CA LEU A 1 8.20 33.39 10.06
C LEU A 1 8.43 34.88 9.81
N ASP A 2 7.41 35.74 9.75
CA ASP A 2 7.55 37.18 9.46
C ASP A 2 8.47 37.91 10.46
N ILE A 3 8.35 37.63 11.77
CA ILE A 3 9.24 38.17 12.81
C ILE A 3 10.71 37.85 12.50
N VAL A 4 11.00 36.63 12.08
CA VAL A 4 12.36 36.20 11.74
C VAL A 4 12.85 36.92 10.49
N ALA A 5 12.02 37.03 9.46
CA ALA A 5 12.34 37.75 8.23
C ALA A 5 12.69 39.22 8.51
N ARG A 6 11.87 39.92 9.31
CA ARG A 6 12.12 41.29 9.75
C ARG A 6 13.42 41.45 10.54
N LYS A 7 13.61 40.59 11.55
CA LYS A 7 14.85 40.57 12.36
C LYS A 7 16.07 40.40 11.46
N ARG A 8 16.06 39.48 10.53
CA ARG A 8 17.20 39.21 9.65
C ARG A 8 17.49 40.38 8.71
N ARG A 9 16.47 41.03 8.15
CA ARG A 9 16.65 42.24 7.35
C ARG A 9 17.28 43.37 8.18
N MET A 10 16.80 43.57 9.43
CA MET A 10 17.41 44.57 10.35
C MET A 10 18.87 44.24 10.68
N GLN A 11 19.27 42.98 10.62
CA GLN A 11 20.68 42.54 10.81
C GLN A 11 21.49 42.60 9.51
N GLY A 12 20.96 43.10 8.40
CA GLY A 12 21.64 43.23 7.12
C GLY A 12 21.66 41.99 6.25
N TYR A 13 20.89 40.94 6.59
CA TYR A 13 20.78 39.77 5.73
C TYR A 13 19.94 40.04 4.51
N ASN A 14 20.30 39.44 3.38
CA ASN A 14 19.44 39.34 2.20
C ASN A 14 18.39 38.25 2.43
N VAL A 15 17.13 38.65 2.61
CA VAL A 15 16.03 37.74 3.02
C VAL A 15 15.08 37.52 1.87
N LEU A 16 14.99 36.27 1.39
CA LEU A 16 13.97 35.82 0.46
C LEU A 16 12.74 35.33 1.25
N TYR A 17 11.67 36.08 1.20
CA TYR A 17 10.41 35.76 1.88
C TYR A 17 9.20 36.07 0.97
N PRO A 18 8.99 35.29 -0.11
CA PRO A 18 7.91 35.51 -1.06
C PRO A 18 6.57 34.96 -0.55
N MET A 19 5.50 35.31 -1.25
CA MET A 19 4.17 34.70 -1.13
C MET A 19 3.85 33.90 -2.38
N GLY A 20 3.23 32.73 -2.20
CA GLY A 20 2.74 31.89 -3.29
C GLY A 20 1.32 31.38 -3.04
N TRP A 21 0.59 31.20 -4.13
CA TRP A 21 -0.79 30.72 -4.15
C TRP A 21 -0.80 29.30 -4.75
N ASP A 22 -1.06 28.32 -3.92
CA ASP A 22 -1.36 26.95 -4.37
C ASP A 22 -2.83 26.94 -4.80
N ALA A 23 -3.06 27.18 -6.09
CA ALA A 23 -4.35 27.60 -6.59
C ALA A 23 -5.10 26.54 -7.42
N PHE A 24 -4.47 25.40 -7.72
CA PHE A 24 -5.17 24.23 -8.24
C PHE A 24 -5.90 23.49 -7.13
N GLY A 25 -7.05 22.90 -7.44
CA GLY A 25 -7.71 22.01 -6.51
C GLY A 25 -9.22 21.91 -6.63
N LEU A 26 -9.75 20.79 -6.19
CA LEU A 26 -11.17 20.45 -6.20
C LEU A 26 -12.07 21.42 -5.42
N PRO A 27 -11.66 22.03 -4.28
CA PRO A 27 -12.52 22.97 -3.58
C PRO A 27 -12.94 24.15 -4.46
N THR A 28 -12.01 24.72 -5.23
CA THR A 28 -12.31 25.81 -6.18
C THR A 28 -13.19 25.31 -7.33
N GLU A 29 -12.92 24.13 -7.87
CA GLU A 29 -13.70 23.55 -8.96
C GLU A 29 -15.14 23.23 -8.52
N ASN A 30 -15.33 22.62 -7.37
CA ASN A 30 -16.65 22.31 -6.82
C ASN A 30 -17.46 23.59 -6.53
N TYR A 31 -16.81 24.61 -5.99
CA TYR A 31 -17.44 25.92 -5.79
C TYR A 31 -17.86 26.56 -7.13
N ALA A 32 -16.98 26.46 -8.12
CA ALA A 32 -17.23 26.98 -9.45
C ALA A 32 -18.43 26.30 -10.13
N ILE A 33 -18.50 24.96 -10.05
CA ILE A 33 -19.64 24.18 -10.57
C ILE A 33 -20.93 24.56 -9.86
N LYS A 34 -20.92 24.62 -8.51
CA LYS A 34 -22.11 24.96 -7.71
C LYS A 34 -22.65 26.35 -8.01
N ASN A 35 -21.78 27.31 -8.30
CA ASN A 35 -22.16 28.70 -8.52
C ASN A 35 -22.19 29.12 -10.00
N HIS A 36 -21.95 28.16 -10.92
CA HIS A 36 -21.89 28.38 -12.36
C HIS A 36 -20.89 29.51 -12.77
N ILE A 37 -19.72 29.52 -12.10
CA ILE A 37 -18.65 30.50 -12.33
C ILE A 37 -17.41 29.75 -12.78
N HIS A 38 -16.67 30.31 -13.74
CA HIS A 38 -15.42 29.66 -14.20
C HIS A 38 -14.36 29.63 -13.07
N PRO A 39 -13.66 28.49 -12.81
CA PRO A 39 -12.67 28.36 -11.72
C PRO A 39 -11.61 29.45 -11.73
N LYS A 40 -11.13 29.88 -12.90
CA LYS A 40 -10.15 30.97 -13.05
C LYS A 40 -10.62 32.28 -12.42
N ILE A 41 -11.93 32.59 -12.51
CA ILE A 41 -12.51 33.80 -11.93
C ILE A 41 -12.56 33.66 -10.41
N VAL A 42 -12.95 32.48 -9.90
CA VAL A 42 -13.00 32.22 -8.47
C VAL A 42 -11.60 32.36 -7.86
N THR A 43 -10.60 31.70 -8.47
CA THR A 43 -9.20 31.78 -8.03
C THR A 43 -8.69 33.24 -8.01
N LYS A 44 -8.90 33.99 -9.10
CA LYS A 44 -8.49 35.40 -9.17
C LYS A 44 -9.08 36.24 -8.06
N ASN A 45 -10.38 36.07 -7.80
CA ASN A 45 -11.09 36.87 -6.77
C ASN A 45 -10.60 36.45 -5.35
N ASN A 46 -10.40 35.19 -5.11
CA ASN A 46 -9.91 34.68 -3.81
C ASN A 46 -8.48 35.16 -3.55
N VAL A 47 -7.58 35.05 -4.51
CA VAL A 47 -6.19 35.51 -4.39
C VAL A 47 -6.18 37.05 -4.08
N ALA A 48 -6.95 37.84 -4.79
CA ALA A 48 -7.05 39.29 -4.54
C ALA A 48 -7.54 39.55 -3.10
N ARG A 49 -8.54 38.82 -2.64
CA ARG A 49 -9.07 38.98 -1.27
C ARG A 49 -8.03 38.58 -0.23
N PHE A 50 -7.40 37.42 -0.35
CA PHE A 50 -6.35 36.97 0.57
C PHE A 50 -5.17 37.95 0.59
N LYS A 51 -4.74 38.45 -0.58
CA LYS A 51 -3.67 39.44 -0.67
C LYS A 51 -4.00 40.67 0.15
N ASN A 52 -5.21 41.21 0.02
CA ASN A 52 -5.67 42.37 0.80
C ASN A 52 -5.68 42.07 2.31
N GLN A 53 -6.12 40.88 2.72
CA GLN A 53 -6.12 40.47 4.13
C GLN A 53 -4.68 40.39 4.68
N LEU A 54 -3.75 39.78 3.94
CA LEU A 54 -2.35 39.68 4.33
C LEU A 54 -1.65 41.04 4.39
N HIS A 55 -1.99 41.97 3.48
CA HIS A 55 -1.52 43.36 3.56
C HIS A 55 -2.04 44.06 4.82
N SER A 56 -3.30 43.84 5.20
CA SER A 56 -3.88 44.48 6.40
C SER A 56 -3.21 43.96 7.72
N LEU A 57 -2.65 42.74 7.70
CA LEU A 57 -1.88 42.18 8.80
C LEU A 57 -0.43 42.69 8.81
N GLY A 58 0.01 43.42 7.78
CA GLY A 58 1.34 44.01 7.70
C GLY A 58 2.47 43.00 7.52
N TYR A 59 2.23 41.83 6.93
CA TYR A 59 3.31 40.88 6.65
C TYR A 59 4.33 41.41 5.67
N SER A 60 5.61 41.13 5.92
CA SER A 60 6.73 41.65 5.15
C SER A 60 7.15 40.74 3.98
N PHE A 61 6.16 40.20 3.28
CA PHE A 61 6.43 39.38 2.09
C PHE A 61 7.09 40.19 0.97
N ASP A 62 7.90 39.53 0.16
CA ASP A 62 8.43 40.04 -1.09
C ASP A 62 7.36 39.84 -2.20
N TRP A 63 6.45 40.81 -2.34
CA TRP A 63 5.34 40.75 -3.26
C TRP A 63 5.77 40.84 -4.74
N ASP A 64 6.99 41.30 -5.02
CA ASP A 64 7.54 41.29 -6.37
C ASP A 64 7.92 39.92 -6.86
N ARG A 65 8.03 38.97 -5.93
CA ARG A 65 8.29 37.52 -6.18
C ARG A 65 7.07 36.65 -5.90
N GLU A 66 5.88 37.22 -6.03
CA GLU A 66 4.62 36.50 -5.89
C GLU A 66 4.50 35.42 -6.95
N ILE A 67 4.07 34.21 -6.55
CA ILE A 67 3.92 33.04 -7.42
C ILE A 67 2.47 32.56 -7.37
N ASN A 68 1.94 32.14 -8.53
CA ASN A 68 0.67 31.43 -8.61
C ASN A 68 0.86 30.13 -9.39
N THR A 69 0.55 29.00 -8.77
CA THR A 69 0.74 27.68 -9.39
C THR A 69 -0.13 27.43 -10.62
N THR A 70 -1.20 28.23 -10.82
CA THR A 70 -2.06 28.16 -12.02
C THR A 70 -1.57 29.03 -13.18
N ASP A 71 -0.49 29.80 -12.99
CA ASP A 71 0.08 30.59 -14.09
C ASP A 71 0.86 29.67 -15.03
N PRO A 72 0.66 29.80 -16.38
CA PRO A 72 1.38 28.98 -17.35
C PRO A 72 2.90 29.09 -17.26
N GLU A 73 3.42 30.25 -16.93
CA GLU A 73 4.86 30.48 -16.72
C GLU A 73 5.42 29.71 -15.53
N TYR A 74 4.58 29.39 -14.53
CA TYR A 74 4.97 28.59 -13.40
C TYR A 74 4.79 27.09 -13.68
N TYR A 75 3.61 26.63 -14.09
CA TYR A 75 3.36 25.18 -14.21
C TYR A 75 4.07 24.55 -15.42
N HIS A 76 4.57 25.30 -16.39
CA HIS A 76 5.39 24.72 -17.46
C HIS A 76 6.63 24.01 -16.92
N TRP A 77 7.15 24.39 -15.74
CA TRP A 77 8.25 23.69 -15.09
C TRP A 77 7.84 22.32 -14.59
N THR A 78 6.63 22.16 -14.06
CA THR A 78 6.06 20.86 -13.73
C THR A 78 5.93 19.98 -14.99
N GLN A 79 5.47 20.55 -16.08
CA GLN A 79 5.40 19.85 -17.37
C GLN A 79 6.81 19.46 -17.88
N TRP A 80 7.78 20.35 -17.71
CA TRP A 80 9.18 20.06 -18.07
C TRP A 80 9.76 18.91 -17.25
N ILE A 81 9.51 18.88 -15.94
CA ILE A 81 9.92 17.76 -15.06
C ILE A 81 9.28 16.45 -15.55
N PHE A 82 7.98 16.46 -15.81
CA PHE A 82 7.27 15.31 -16.35
C PHE A 82 7.90 14.81 -17.67
N LEU A 83 8.20 15.71 -18.59
CA LEU A 83 8.83 15.36 -19.86
C LEU A 83 10.25 14.78 -19.66
N LYS A 84 11.00 15.24 -18.67
CA LYS A 84 12.29 14.63 -18.31
C LYS A 84 12.12 13.20 -17.80
N LEU A 85 11.15 12.97 -16.90
CA LEU A 85 10.83 11.63 -16.41
C LEU A 85 10.35 10.71 -17.54
N PHE A 86 9.49 11.22 -18.44
CA PHE A 86 9.00 10.46 -19.59
C PHE A 86 10.13 10.07 -20.53
N LYS A 87 11.02 11.01 -20.90
CA LYS A 87 12.19 10.75 -21.76
C LYS A 87 13.20 9.77 -21.13
N ALA A 88 13.25 9.73 -19.80
CA ALA A 88 14.08 8.78 -19.06
C ALA A 88 13.40 7.39 -18.89
N GLY A 89 12.20 7.17 -19.44
CA GLY A 89 11.44 5.93 -19.28
C GLY A 89 10.87 5.71 -17.89
N LEU A 90 10.84 6.75 -17.04
CA LEU A 90 10.36 6.70 -15.66
C LEU A 90 8.88 7.05 -15.52
N ALA A 91 8.28 7.67 -16.54
CA ALA A 91 6.85 7.90 -16.61
C ALA A 91 6.23 7.02 -17.69
N TYR A 92 5.15 6.32 -17.37
CA TYR A 92 4.45 5.42 -18.29
C TYR A 92 2.94 5.49 -18.04
N LYS A 93 2.17 5.05 -19.02
CA LYS A 93 0.70 5.04 -18.94
C LYS A 93 0.20 3.61 -18.84
N THR A 94 -0.70 3.36 -17.90
CA THR A 94 -1.31 2.05 -17.69
C THR A 94 -2.75 2.18 -17.22
N GLU A 95 -3.51 1.10 -17.35
CA GLU A 95 -4.83 0.99 -16.75
C GLU A 95 -4.72 0.40 -15.35
N MET A 96 -5.40 1.04 -14.39
CA MET A 96 -5.45 0.56 -13.02
C MET A 96 -6.76 0.94 -12.35
N PRO A 97 -7.23 0.13 -11.39
CA PRO A 97 -8.39 0.48 -10.59
C PRO A 97 -8.04 1.62 -9.63
N ILE A 98 -8.87 2.66 -9.61
CA ILE A 98 -8.77 3.77 -8.67
C ILE A 98 -10.07 3.89 -7.87
N ASN A 99 -10.00 4.51 -6.70
CA ASN A 99 -11.19 4.91 -5.97
C ASN A 99 -11.89 6.06 -6.73
N TRP A 100 -13.15 5.88 -7.03
CA TRP A 100 -13.92 6.82 -7.82
C TRP A 100 -15.17 7.27 -7.07
N CYS A 101 -15.27 8.57 -6.80
CA CYS A 101 -16.50 9.15 -6.26
C CYS A 101 -17.54 9.32 -7.38
N THR A 102 -18.71 8.70 -7.23
CA THR A 102 -19.78 8.73 -8.23
C THR A 102 -20.45 10.11 -8.33
N SER A 103 -20.46 10.89 -7.26
CA SER A 103 -21.02 12.25 -7.19
C SER A 103 -20.04 13.33 -7.64
N CYS A 104 -18.84 13.36 -7.05
CA CYS A 104 -17.81 14.34 -7.42
C CYS A 104 -17.17 14.06 -8.78
N LYS A 105 -17.37 12.84 -9.32
CA LYS A 105 -16.80 12.38 -10.62
C LYS A 105 -15.28 12.52 -10.70
N VAL A 106 -14.59 12.18 -9.60
CA VAL A 106 -13.16 12.33 -9.44
C VAL A 106 -12.53 11.07 -8.83
N GLY A 107 -11.26 10.81 -9.17
CA GLY A 107 -10.44 9.82 -8.48
C GLY A 107 -10.03 10.32 -7.09
N LEU A 108 -10.06 9.44 -6.11
CA LEU A 108 -9.73 9.74 -4.72
C LEU A 108 -8.48 8.97 -4.31
N ALA A 109 -7.63 9.60 -3.50
CA ALA A 109 -6.60 8.92 -2.75
C ALA A 109 -7.24 8.02 -1.67
N ASN A 110 -6.47 7.05 -1.15
CA ASN A 110 -6.99 6.13 -0.13
C ASN A 110 -7.45 6.87 1.13
N GLU A 111 -6.74 7.93 1.51
CA GLU A 111 -7.02 8.78 2.68
C GLU A 111 -8.31 9.59 2.53
N GLU A 112 -8.80 9.80 1.31
CA GLU A 112 -10.04 10.54 1.00
C GLU A 112 -11.29 9.63 1.00
N VAL A 113 -11.10 8.33 1.27
CA VAL A 113 -12.19 7.34 1.38
C VAL A 113 -12.31 6.89 2.83
N VAL A 114 -13.42 7.26 3.46
CA VAL A 114 -13.68 6.92 4.86
C VAL A 114 -14.93 6.05 4.93
N ASN A 115 -14.78 4.83 5.44
CA ASN A 115 -15.88 3.85 5.52
C ASN A 115 -16.59 3.59 4.17
N GLY A 116 -15.82 3.53 3.07
CA GLY A 116 -16.37 3.29 1.74
C GLY A 116 -17.06 4.49 1.08
N VAL A 117 -17.05 5.66 1.71
CA VAL A 117 -17.64 6.88 1.18
C VAL A 117 -16.62 7.99 0.99
N CYS A 118 -16.93 8.91 0.08
CA CYS A 118 -16.11 10.09 -0.17
C CYS A 118 -16.15 11.03 1.04
N GLU A 119 -15.00 11.35 1.62
CA GLU A 119 -14.86 12.24 2.76
C GLU A 119 -15.53 13.62 2.52
N ARG A 120 -15.56 14.08 1.26
CA ARG A 120 -16.05 15.41 0.91
C ARG A 120 -17.56 15.50 0.75
N CYS A 121 -18.19 14.48 0.12
CA CYS A 121 -19.61 14.55 -0.23
C CYS A 121 -20.46 13.43 0.37
N GLY A 122 -19.85 12.46 1.07
CA GLY A 122 -20.54 11.33 1.68
C GLY A 122 -21.13 10.30 0.70
N SER A 123 -20.87 10.45 -0.61
CA SER A 123 -21.38 9.51 -1.61
C SER A 123 -20.51 8.25 -1.67
N GLU A 124 -21.12 7.13 -2.05
CA GLU A 124 -20.45 5.86 -2.24
C GLU A 124 -19.27 5.98 -3.22
N VAL A 125 -18.16 5.35 -2.85
CA VAL A 125 -16.94 5.25 -3.67
C VAL A 125 -16.89 3.85 -4.28
N ILE A 126 -16.66 3.80 -5.58
CA ILE A 126 -16.50 2.55 -6.33
C ILE A 126 -15.08 2.40 -6.86
N ARG A 127 -14.66 1.15 -7.10
CA ARG A 127 -13.42 0.88 -7.84
C ARG A 127 -13.70 1.01 -9.35
N LYS A 128 -12.95 1.88 -10.02
CA LYS A 128 -13.12 2.13 -11.46
C LYS A 128 -11.77 2.05 -12.16
N VAL A 129 -11.68 1.20 -13.19
CA VAL A 129 -10.48 1.13 -14.03
C VAL A 129 -10.36 2.39 -14.86
N LYS A 130 -9.21 3.03 -14.77
CA LYS A 130 -8.88 4.26 -15.49
C LYS A 130 -7.45 4.18 -16.03
N SER A 131 -7.26 4.76 -17.22
CA SER A 131 -5.92 4.99 -17.75
C SER A 131 -5.24 6.11 -16.95
N GLN A 132 -4.09 5.81 -16.35
CA GLN A 132 -3.35 6.70 -15.45
C GLN A 132 -1.89 6.83 -15.88
N TRP A 133 -1.30 8.01 -15.67
CA TRP A 133 0.14 8.19 -15.67
C TRP A 133 0.72 7.68 -14.36
N MET A 134 1.76 6.86 -14.48
CA MET A 134 2.49 6.30 -13.35
C MET A 134 3.95 6.69 -13.42
N LEU A 135 4.59 6.86 -12.26
CA LEU A 135 6.02 7.05 -12.12
C LEU A 135 6.66 5.81 -11.53
N LYS A 136 7.78 5.36 -12.09
CA LYS A 136 8.57 4.22 -11.57
C LYS A 136 9.37 4.64 -10.34
N ILE A 137 8.68 4.99 -9.25
CA ILE A 137 9.33 5.51 -8.03
C ILE A 137 10.30 4.52 -7.38
N THR A 138 10.07 3.21 -7.54
CA THR A 138 10.91 2.14 -6.99
C THR A 138 12.24 1.97 -7.72
N GLU A 139 12.40 2.53 -8.93
CA GLU A 139 13.65 2.46 -9.71
C GLU A 139 14.85 3.09 -8.98
N TYR A 140 14.58 4.02 -8.09
CA TYR A 140 15.61 4.72 -7.29
C TYR A 140 15.71 4.23 -5.84
N ALA A 141 14.93 3.23 -5.43
CA ALA A 141 14.87 2.79 -4.04
C ALA A 141 16.26 2.42 -3.48
N ASP A 142 17.02 1.58 -4.19
CA ASP A 142 18.37 1.20 -3.77
C ASP A 142 19.34 2.39 -3.75
N LYS A 143 19.26 3.27 -4.75
CA LYS A 143 20.10 4.47 -4.81
C LYS A 143 19.80 5.44 -3.68
N LEU A 144 18.53 5.56 -3.28
CA LEU A 144 18.14 6.38 -2.14
C LEU A 144 18.71 5.82 -0.83
N ILE A 145 18.65 4.49 -0.62
CA ILE A 145 19.24 3.83 0.55
C ILE A 145 20.75 4.07 0.60
N GLN A 146 21.45 3.81 -0.52
CA GLN A 146 22.91 4.00 -0.62
C GLN A 146 23.31 5.48 -0.44
N GLY A 147 22.51 6.40 -0.97
CA GLY A 147 22.75 7.84 -0.84
C GLY A 147 22.70 8.35 0.60
N LEU A 148 22.05 7.64 1.53
CA LEU A 148 22.03 8.02 2.95
C LEU A 148 23.42 7.97 3.62
N ASP A 149 24.35 7.20 3.07
CA ASP A 149 25.71 7.11 3.57
C ASP A 149 26.57 8.32 3.16
N THR A 150 26.13 9.08 2.15
CA THR A 150 26.82 10.26 1.62
C THR A 150 26.34 11.58 2.18
N VAL A 151 25.29 11.60 3.00
CA VAL A 151 24.69 12.82 3.55
C VAL A 151 24.84 12.87 5.07
N ASP A 152 25.04 14.09 5.59
CA ASP A 152 25.14 14.35 7.03
C ASP A 152 23.74 14.54 7.64
N TYR A 153 22.94 13.46 7.60
CA TYR A 153 21.63 13.41 8.25
C TYR A 153 21.75 12.78 9.64
N ILE A 154 20.95 13.26 10.59
CA ILE A 154 20.83 12.61 11.90
C ILE A 154 20.30 11.18 11.71
N GLU A 155 20.75 10.24 12.54
CA GLU A 155 20.48 8.81 12.41
C GLU A 155 18.97 8.51 12.34
N ARG A 156 18.16 9.17 13.17
CA ARG A 156 16.70 9.03 13.14
C ARG A 156 16.09 9.25 11.76
N VAL A 157 16.60 10.23 10.99
CA VAL A 157 16.10 10.51 9.63
C VAL A 157 16.52 9.41 8.67
N LYS A 158 17.77 8.92 8.76
CA LYS A 158 18.27 7.81 7.94
C LYS A 158 17.45 6.54 8.17
N VAL A 159 17.21 6.17 9.42
CA VAL A 159 16.40 5.01 9.78
C VAL A 159 14.94 5.17 9.27
N SER A 160 14.33 6.34 9.44
CA SER A 160 12.99 6.60 8.95
C SER A 160 12.87 6.44 7.44
N GLN A 161 13.86 6.91 6.67
CA GLN A 161 13.86 6.78 5.21
C GLN A 161 14.10 5.33 4.76
N LYS A 162 15.01 4.60 5.42
CA LYS A 162 15.23 3.17 5.15
C LYS A 162 13.96 2.35 5.41
N ASN A 163 13.30 2.61 6.53
CA ASN A 163 12.05 1.93 6.90
C ASN A 163 10.91 2.27 5.94
N TRP A 164 10.83 3.54 5.48
CA TRP A 164 9.82 3.95 4.49
C TRP A 164 10.00 3.26 3.15
N ILE A 165 11.25 3.12 2.66
CA ILE A 165 11.54 2.36 1.43
C ILE A 165 11.22 0.88 1.62
N GLY A 166 11.49 0.33 2.82
CA GLY A 166 11.07 -1.00 3.20
C GLY A 166 11.65 -2.11 2.32
N LYS A 167 12.95 -2.01 1.97
CA LYS A 167 13.60 -3.07 1.19
C LYS A 167 13.52 -4.40 1.93
N SER A 168 12.87 -5.38 1.30
CA SER A 168 12.78 -6.75 1.79
C SER A 168 13.43 -7.72 0.81
N GLN A 169 13.95 -8.82 1.34
CA GLN A 169 14.47 -9.94 0.56
C GLN A 169 13.66 -11.20 0.91
N GLY A 170 13.38 -12.00 -0.10
CA GLY A 170 12.60 -13.21 0.07
C GLY A 170 12.72 -14.13 -1.13
N ALA A 171 11.93 -15.19 -1.11
CA ALA A 171 11.87 -16.20 -2.15
C ALA A 171 10.46 -16.28 -2.76
N GLU A 172 10.40 -16.56 -4.05
CA GLU A 172 9.17 -17.02 -4.69
C GLU A 172 9.08 -18.54 -4.57
N VAL A 173 7.91 -19.03 -4.17
CA VAL A 173 7.66 -20.47 -3.98
C VAL A 173 6.38 -20.84 -4.71
N ASP A 174 6.44 -21.95 -5.46
CA ASP A 174 5.31 -22.48 -6.21
C ASP A 174 4.63 -23.61 -5.40
N PHE A 175 3.37 -23.41 -5.05
CA PHE A 175 2.50 -24.45 -4.51
C PHE A 175 1.62 -24.98 -5.64
N THR A 176 1.73 -26.27 -5.95
CA THR A 176 0.94 -26.90 -7.02
C THR A 176 -0.47 -27.19 -6.51
N LEU A 177 -1.51 -26.80 -7.27
CA LEU A 177 -2.86 -27.25 -6.97
C LEU A 177 -2.94 -28.77 -7.10
N THR A 178 -3.43 -29.44 -6.07
CA THR A 178 -3.44 -30.90 -5.96
C THR A 178 -4.21 -31.51 -7.14
N GLY A 179 -3.54 -32.43 -7.86
CA GLY A 179 -4.10 -33.10 -9.03
C GLY A 179 -4.21 -32.23 -10.30
N LYS A 180 -3.55 -31.08 -10.33
CA LYS A 180 -3.58 -30.15 -11.48
C LYS A 180 -2.17 -29.68 -11.85
N ASP A 181 -2.00 -29.29 -13.12
CA ASP A 181 -0.78 -28.63 -13.61
C ASP A 181 -0.95 -27.07 -13.48
N GLU A 182 -1.25 -26.63 -12.28
CA GLU A 182 -1.42 -25.22 -11.94
C GLU A 182 -0.64 -24.89 -10.68
N LYS A 183 0.03 -23.77 -10.67
CA LYS A 183 0.86 -23.32 -9.56
C LYS A 183 0.30 -22.01 -8.98
N LEU A 184 0.15 -22.01 -7.68
CA LEU A 184 -0.04 -20.79 -6.90
C LEU A 184 1.33 -20.31 -6.46
N ARG A 185 1.85 -19.30 -7.12
CA ARG A 185 3.13 -18.67 -6.76
C ARG A 185 2.91 -17.69 -5.63
N ILE A 186 3.71 -17.79 -4.59
CA ILE A 186 3.75 -16.85 -3.48
C ILE A 186 5.13 -16.19 -3.38
N TYR A 187 5.18 -15.02 -2.76
CA TYR A 187 6.42 -14.41 -2.30
C TYR A 187 6.45 -14.42 -0.77
N THR A 188 7.56 -14.87 -0.20
CA THR A 188 7.74 -14.89 1.26
C THR A 188 9.11 -14.40 1.68
N THR A 189 9.18 -13.62 2.77
CA THR A 189 10.44 -13.26 3.45
C THR A 189 10.89 -14.35 4.44
N ARG A 190 10.06 -15.40 4.62
CA ARG A 190 10.23 -16.47 5.58
C ARG A 190 10.19 -17.85 4.93
N PRO A 191 11.08 -18.16 3.95
CA PRO A 191 11.15 -19.50 3.34
C PRO A 191 11.54 -20.59 4.34
N ASP A 192 12.23 -20.22 5.42
CA ASP A 192 12.58 -21.09 6.54
C ASP A 192 11.36 -21.73 7.23
N THR A 193 10.17 -21.13 7.13
CA THR A 193 8.96 -21.62 7.80
C THR A 193 8.03 -22.46 6.91
N LEU A 194 8.45 -22.82 5.71
CA LEU A 194 7.64 -23.59 4.74
C LEU A 194 7.04 -24.88 5.30
N PHE A 195 7.73 -25.58 6.20
CA PHE A 195 7.23 -26.79 6.84
C PHE A 195 6.05 -26.55 7.78
N GLY A 196 5.89 -25.30 8.27
CA GLY A 196 4.79 -24.86 9.13
C GLY A 196 3.56 -24.35 8.38
N VAL A 197 3.56 -24.38 7.05
CA VAL A 197 2.42 -23.94 6.24
C VAL A 197 1.27 -24.93 6.39
N THR A 198 0.13 -24.45 6.86
CA THR A 198 -1.06 -25.29 7.11
C THR A 198 -2.24 -24.94 6.22
N TYR A 199 -2.23 -23.81 5.55
CA TYR A 199 -3.20 -23.42 4.53
C TYR A 199 -2.60 -22.34 3.61
N MET A 200 -3.27 -22.11 2.48
CA MET A 200 -2.99 -20.99 1.59
C MET A 200 -4.17 -20.05 1.55
N VAL A 201 -3.91 -18.80 1.21
CA VAL A 201 -4.95 -17.80 0.99
C VAL A 201 -4.71 -17.12 -0.34
N VAL A 202 -5.77 -16.98 -1.13
CA VAL A 202 -5.78 -16.19 -2.36
C VAL A 202 -6.68 -14.97 -2.22
N SER A 203 -6.36 -13.93 -2.96
CA SER A 203 -7.19 -12.73 -3.05
C SER A 203 -8.54 -13.04 -3.68
N PRO A 204 -9.62 -12.31 -3.34
CA PRO A 204 -10.92 -12.44 -3.98
C PRO A 204 -10.89 -12.22 -5.50
N GLU A 205 -9.90 -11.47 -5.99
CA GLU A 205 -9.71 -11.16 -7.41
C GLU A 205 -8.76 -12.12 -8.13
N HIS A 206 -8.25 -13.15 -7.45
CA HIS A 206 -7.23 -14.04 -8.02
C HIS A 206 -7.79 -14.84 -9.21
N PRO A 207 -7.10 -14.89 -10.37
CA PRO A 207 -7.58 -15.52 -11.61
C PRO A 207 -7.89 -17.02 -11.47
N VAL A 208 -7.26 -17.70 -10.52
CA VAL A 208 -7.49 -19.13 -10.26
C VAL A 208 -8.94 -19.45 -9.94
N LEU A 209 -9.66 -18.52 -9.28
CA LEU A 209 -11.05 -18.70 -8.92
C LEU A 209 -11.94 -18.82 -10.15
N ASP A 210 -11.77 -17.91 -11.12
CA ASP A 210 -12.57 -17.94 -12.35
C ASP A 210 -12.15 -19.11 -13.26
N LYS A 211 -10.88 -19.48 -13.25
CA LYS A 211 -10.34 -20.60 -14.04
C LYS A 211 -10.94 -21.96 -13.62
N TYR A 212 -11.15 -22.14 -12.32
CA TYR A 212 -11.65 -23.41 -11.76
C TYR A 212 -13.06 -23.33 -11.17
N LYS A 213 -13.83 -22.31 -11.55
CA LYS A 213 -15.18 -22.06 -11.02
C LYS A 213 -16.10 -23.27 -11.07
N ASP A 214 -16.05 -24.09 -12.13
CA ASP A 214 -16.91 -25.26 -12.34
C ASP A 214 -16.52 -26.45 -11.43
N GLU A 215 -15.35 -26.42 -10.80
CA GLU A 215 -14.86 -27.43 -9.86
C GLU A 215 -15.03 -26.99 -8.40
N ILE A 216 -15.26 -25.70 -8.16
CA ILE A 216 -15.52 -25.13 -6.83
C ILE A 216 -16.94 -25.45 -6.41
N LYS A 217 -17.11 -26.31 -5.42
CA LYS A 217 -18.43 -26.80 -4.98
C LYS A 217 -19.28 -25.71 -4.30
N ASN A 218 -18.65 -24.74 -3.67
CA ASN A 218 -19.29 -23.62 -2.97
C ASN A 218 -19.06 -22.28 -3.71
N TRP A 219 -19.21 -22.30 -5.05
CA TRP A 219 -18.97 -21.12 -5.88
C TRP A 219 -19.82 -19.90 -5.48
N ASP A 220 -21.06 -20.11 -5.09
CA ASP A 220 -21.97 -19.04 -4.68
C ASP A 220 -21.46 -18.31 -3.43
N ASP A 221 -20.86 -19.03 -2.47
CA ASP A 221 -20.26 -18.42 -1.29
C ASP A 221 -19.02 -17.57 -1.67
N ILE A 222 -18.23 -18.05 -2.64
CA ILE A 222 -17.08 -17.31 -3.17
C ILE A 222 -17.52 -16.03 -3.86
N VAL A 223 -18.58 -16.08 -4.68
CA VAL A 223 -19.14 -14.90 -5.36
C VAL A 223 -19.63 -13.88 -4.34
N ALA A 224 -20.43 -14.31 -3.36
CA ALA A 224 -20.93 -13.43 -2.30
C ALA A 224 -19.78 -12.77 -1.51
N TYR A 225 -18.71 -13.53 -1.23
CA TYR A 225 -17.52 -13.00 -0.55
C TYR A 225 -16.78 -11.97 -1.43
N ARG A 226 -16.62 -12.25 -2.73
CA ARG A 226 -16.00 -11.29 -3.69
C ARG A 226 -16.78 -9.98 -3.74
N GLU A 227 -18.12 -10.03 -3.78
CA GLU A 227 -18.97 -8.83 -3.78
C GLU A 227 -18.83 -8.01 -2.49
N MET A 228 -18.71 -8.68 -1.35
CA MET A 228 -18.45 -8.02 -0.07
C MET A 228 -17.07 -7.38 -0.04
N ALA A 229 -16.04 -8.10 -0.46
CA ALA A 229 -14.66 -7.61 -0.48
C ALA A 229 -14.46 -6.42 -1.45
N ALA A 230 -15.14 -6.44 -2.60
CA ALA A 230 -15.08 -5.37 -3.60
C ALA A 230 -15.59 -4.00 -3.09
N LYS A 231 -16.38 -3.98 -2.03
CA LYS A 231 -16.86 -2.74 -1.39
C LYS A 231 -15.86 -2.10 -0.45
N LYS A 232 -14.79 -2.82 -0.08
CA LYS A 232 -13.74 -2.36 0.82
C LYS A 232 -12.56 -1.80 0.04
N SER A 233 -11.96 -0.73 0.53
CA SER A 233 -10.67 -0.25 0.06
C SER A 233 -9.53 -1.17 0.49
N ASP A 234 -8.37 -1.11 -0.17
CA ASP A 234 -7.19 -1.90 0.21
C ASP A 234 -6.76 -1.59 1.66
N PHE A 235 -6.91 -0.34 2.10
CA PHE A 235 -6.61 0.08 3.47
C PHE A 235 -7.57 -0.55 4.50
N GLU A 236 -8.86 -0.59 4.20
CA GLU A 236 -9.85 -1.24 5.07
C GLU A 236 -9.64 -2.75 5.15
N ARG A 237 -9.15 -3.35 4.06
CA ARG A 237 -8.85 -4.79 3.99
C ARG A 237 -7.61 -5.17 4.79
N THR A 238 -6.60 -4.31 4.90
CA THR A 238 -5.29 -4.62 5.52
C THR A 238 -5.13 -4.02 6.90
N GLU A 239 -5.41 -2.73 7.07
CA GLU A 239 -5.07 -2.00 8.29
C GLU A 239 -6.24 -1.87 9.29
N LEU A 240 -7.48 -1.77 8.78
CA LEU A 240 -8.65 -1.59 9.62
C LEU A 240 -9.39 -2.88 9.95
N ALA A 241 -9.09 -3.99 9.29
CA ALA A 241 -9.77 -5.26 9.49
C ALA A 241 -9.40 -5.88 10.84
N LYS A 242 -10.22 -5.65 11.88
CA LYS A 242 -10.09 -6.31 13.18
C LYS A 242 -10.54 -7.77 13.15
N ASP A 243 -11.54 -8.08 12.34
CA ASP A 243 -12.09 -9.43 12.21
C ASP A 243 -11.56 -10.12 10.96
N LYS A 244 -10.93 -11.28 11.13
CA LYS A 244 -10.51 -12.12 10.00
C LYS A 244 -11.73 -12.77 9.37
N THR A 245 -11.90 -12.58 8.07
CA THR A 245 -12.97 -13.18 7.27
C THR A 245 -12.39 -13.99 6.12
N GLY A 246 -13.07 -15.02 5.69
CA GLY A 246 -12.62 -15.83 4.57
C GLY A 246 -13.59 -16.98 4.27
N VAL A 247 -13.45 -17.55 3.09
CA VAL A 247 -14.22 -18.71 2.61
C VAL A 247 -13.25 -19.78 2.17
N CYS A 248 -13.39 -21.01 2.71
CA CYS A 248 -12.62 -22.15 2.24
C CYS A 248 -13.10 -22.57 0.86
N ILE A 249 -12.20 -22.76 -0.10
CA ILE A 249 -12.55 -23.23 -1.44
C ILE A 249 -12.78 -24.74 -1.38
N GLN A 250 -14.02 -25.16 -1.51
CA GLN A 250 -14.34 -26.59 -1.53
C GLN A 250 -14.08 -27.18 -2.93
N GLY A 251 -13.17 -28.15 -2.99
CA GLY A 251 -12.80 -28.84 -4.24
C GLY A 251 -11.44 -28.43 -4.80
N LEU A 252 -10.77 -27.43 -4.21
CA LEU A 252 -9.39 -27.08 -4.52
C LEU A 252 -8.52 -27.12 -3.27
N THR A 253 -7.39 -27.82 -3.39
CA THR A 253 -6.34 -27.87 -2.37
C THR A 253 -5.00 -27.64 -3.05
N ALA A 254 -3.97 -27.34 -2.27
CA ALA A 254 -2.62 -27.14 -2.77
C ALA A 254 -1.64 -28.10 -2.08
N THR A 255 -0.59 -28.50 -2.77
CA THR A 255 0.46 -29.36 -2.24
C THR A 255 1.61 -28.50 -1.76
N ASN A 256 1.99 -28.65 -0.49
CA ASN A 256 3.16 -28.00 0.06
C ASN A 256 4.43 -28.59 -0.57
N PRO A 257 5.29 -27.80 -1.23
CA PRO A 257 6.42 -28.33 -2.01
C PRO A 257 7.52 -28.98 -1.17
N VAL A 258 7.63 -28.66 0.13
CA VAL A 258 8.72 -29.19 0.97
C VAL A 258 8.39 -30.51 1.69
N ASN A 259 7.10 -30.79 1.90
CA ASN A 259 6.69 -31.98 2.64
C ASN A 259 5.61 -32.82 1.94
N GLY A 260 5.15 -32.40 0.77
CA GLY A 260 4.12 -33.07 -0.03
C GLY A 260 2.73 -33.11 0.58
N LYS A 261 2.50 -32.42 1.71
CA LYS A 261 1.19 -32.41 2.36
C LYS A 261 0.20 -31.60 1.57
N GLU A 262 -1.01 -32.10 1.48
CA GLU A 262 -2.15 -31.39 0.92
C GLU A 262 -2.72 -30.43 1.96
N ILE A 263 -2.92 -29.16 1.56
CA ILE A 263 -3.40 -28.09 2.42
C ILE A 263 -4.58 -27.36 1.77
N PRO A 264 -5.56 -26.87 2.55
CA PRO A 264 -6.70 -26.14 2.02
C PRO A 264 -6.29 -24.77 1.46
N VAL A 265 -7.07 -24.32 0.45
CA VAL A 265 -6.95 -22.98 -0.12
C VAL A 265 -8.17 -22.17 0.29
N TRP A 266 -7.94 -20.97 0.79
CA TRP A 266 -8.97 -20.04 1.23
C TRP A 266 -9.01 -18.79 0.35
N VAL A 267 -10.14 -18.13 0.30
CA VAL A 267 -10.28 -16.78 -0.23
C VAL A 267 -10.44 -15.85 0.96
N SER A 268 -9.60 -14.81 1.03
CA SER A 268 -9.74 -13.78 2.05
C SER A 268 -9.35 -12.40 1.54
N ASP A 269 -10.02 -11.40 2.06
CA ASP A 269 -9.87 -10.00 1.62
C ASP A 269 -8.60 -9.31 2.13
N TYR A 270 -7.89 -9.87 3.11
CA TYR A 270 -6.60 -9.32 3.54
C TYR A 270 -5.44 -9.61 2.57
N VAL A 271 -5.65 -10.48 1.58
CA VAL A 271 -4.70 -10.71 0.48
C VAL A 271 -5.07 -9.83 -0.70
N LEU A 272 -4.10 -9.07 -1.21
CA LEU A 272 -4.31 -8.11 -2.30
C LEU A 272 -3.62 -8.57 -3.58
N MET A 273 -4.29 -8.39 -4.73
CA MET A 273 -3.66 -8.58 -6.07
C MET A 273 -2.61 -7.52 -6.39
N THR A 274 -2.67 -6.38 -5.71
CA THR A 274 -1.73 -5.26 -5.92
C THR A 274 -0.40 -5.45 -5.18
N TYR A 275 -0.33 -6.45 -4.30
CA TYR A 275 0.88 -6.78 -3.52
C TYR A 275 1.28 -8.24 -3.73
N GLY A 276 2.48 -8.46 -4.24
CA GLY A 276 2.97 -9.81 -4.56
C GLY A 276 2.22 -10.46 -5.72
N THR A 277 1.82 -11.70 -5.52
CA THR A 277 1.18 -12.56 -6.54
C THR A 277 -0.33 -12.69 -6.37
N GLY A 278 -0.91 -12.08 -5.34
CA GLY A 278 -2.31 -12.29 -4.96
C GLY A 278 -2.58 -13.62 -4.26
N ALA A 279 -1.52 -14.35 -3.89
CA ALA A 279 -1.57 -15.56 -3.08
C ALA A 279 -0.51 -15.51 -1.98
N ILE A 280 -0.80 -16.10 -0.82
CA ILE A 280 0.12 -16.23 0.29
C ILE A 280 0.08 -17.63 0.87
N MET A 281 1.17 -18.08 1.46
CA MET A 281 1.22 -19.19 2.40
C MET A 281 0.92 -18.68 3.80
N ALA A 282 0.30 -19.49 4.63
CA ALA A 282 -0.02 -19.15 6.01
C ALA A 282 0.74 -20.04 6.99
N VAL A 283 1.43 -19.39 7.95
CA VAL A 283 2.22 -20.04 9.00
C VAL A 283 1.74 -19.60 10.37
N PRO A 284 0.65 -20.18 10.87
CA PRO A 284 -0.02 -19.71 12.10
C PRO A 284 0.85 -19.66 13.35
N ALA A 285 1.85 -20.52 13.45
CA ALA A 285 2.73 -20.52 14.63
C ALA A 285 3.59 -19.24 14.75
N HIS A 286 3.87 -18.55 13.63
CA HIS A 286 4.87 -17.48 13.56
C HIS A 286 4.41 -16.21 12.86
N ASP A 287 3.13 -16.08 12.52
CA ASP A 287 2.49 -14.86 12.01
C ASP A 287 1.18 -14.61 12.75
N GLU A 288 1.01 -13.41 13.31
CA GLU A 288 -0.14 -13.05 14.14
C GLU A 288 -1.47 -13.09 13.35
N ARG A 289 -1.45 -12.63 12.08
CA ARG A 289 -2.65 -12.63 11.22
C ARG A 289 -3.07 -14.04 10.87
N ASP A 290 -2.10 -14.90 10.59
CA ASP A 290 -2.33 -16.30 10.27
C ASP A 290 -2.81 -17.07 11.52
N TRP A 291 -2.26 -16.75 12.70
CA TRP A 291 -2.66 -17.36 13.96
C TRP A 291 -4.12 -17.03 14.29
N GLU A 292 -4.52 -15.74 14.22
CA GLU A 292 -5.90 -15.30 14.45
C GLU A 292 -6.87 -15.97 13.47
N PHE A 293 -6.49 -16.09 12.21
CA PHE A 293 -7.29 -16.77 11.19
C PHE A 293 -7.40 -18.27 11.50
N ALA A 294 -6.27 -18.93 11.81
CA ALA A 294 -6.25 -20.36 12.16
C ALA A 294 -7.11 -20.66 13.39
N LYS A 295 -7.03 -19.83 14.44
CA LYS A 295 -7.87 -19.98 15.64
C LYS A 295 -9.35 -19.83 15.33
N LYS A 296 -9.71 -18.85 14.49
CA LYS A 296 -11.11 -18.61 14.10
C LYS A 296 -11.71 -19.75 13.28
N PHE A 297 -10.94 -20.32 12.37
CA PHE A 297 -11.44 -21.32 11.42
C PHE A 297 -11.00 -22.77 11.75
N GLY A 298 -10.33 -22.98 12.89
CA GLY A 298 -9.91 -24.31 13.34
C GLY A 298 -8.81 -24.96 12.51
N MET A 299 -7.89 -24.14 11.94
CA MET A 299 -6.75 -24.65 11.18
C MET A 299 -5.64 -25.13 12.12
N PRO A 300 -4.84 -26.14 11.72
CA PRO A 300 -3.70 -26.59 12.51
C PRO A 300 -2.65 -25.50 12.68
N ILE A 301 -1.99 -25.49 13.85
CA ILE A 301 -0.87 -24.59 14.17
C ILE A 301 0.36 -25.47 14.42
N ILE A 302 1.39 -25.33 13.58
CA ILE A 302 2.59 -26.19 13.64
C ILE A 302 3.79 -25.31 13.96
N GLU A 303 4.39 -25.51 15.14
CA GLU A 303 5.65 -24.86 15.51
C GLU A 303 6.78 -25.36 14.63
N VAL A 304 7.51 -24.45 13.99
CA VAL A 304 8.68 -24.74 13.16
C VAL A 304 9.92 -23.95 13.58
N VAL A 305 9.78 -23.01 14.50
CA VAL A 305 10.88 -22.32 15.16
C VAL A 305 10.69 -22.46 16.67
N ALA A 306 11.60 -23.17 17.33
CA ALA A 306 11.58 -23.35 18.77
C ALA A 306 12.01 -22.08 19.52
N GLY A 307 11.50 -21.95 20.75
CA GLY A 307 11.84 -20.85 21.64
C GLY A 307 10.65 -20.11 22.22
N SER A 308 9.43 -20.52 21.86
CA SER A 308 8.22 -19.99 22.45
C SER A 308 8.16 -20.25 23.96
N PRO A 309 7.84 -19.25 24.79
CA PRO A 309 7.69 -19.45 26.25
C PRO A 309 6.40 -20.21 26.63
N VAL A 310 5.45 -20.27 25.69
CA VAL A 310 4.15 -20.98 25.85
C VAL A 310 3.87 -21.78 24.58
N SER A 311 2.87 -22.65 24.62
CA SER A 311 2.45 -23.37 23.42
C SER A 311 2.02 -22.41 22.32
N VAL A 312 2.43 -22.67 21.07
CA VAL A 312 1.98 -21.89 19.89
C VAL A 312 0.46 -22.00 19.66
N GLU A 313 -0.20 -22.97 20.29
CA GLU A 313 -1.66 -23.05 20.36
C GLU A 313 -2.27 -22.00 21.28
N GLU A 314 -1.56 -21.56 22.31
CA GLU A 314 -2.03 -20.55 23.28
C GLU A 314 -1.71 -19.14 22.84
N ALA A 315 -0.53 -18.92 22.23
CA ALA A 315 -0.10 -17.63 21.71
C ALA A 315 0.85 -17.80 20.52
N VAL A 316 0.75 -16.86 19.58
CA VAL A 316 1.67 -16.78 18.44
C VAL A 316 3.10 -16.48 18.91
N TYR A 317 4.09 -17.10 18.27
CA TYR A 317 5.51 -16.82 18.52
C TYR A 317 6.15 -16.12 17.32
N THR A 318 6.29 -14.81 17.40
CA THR A 318 6.79 -13.95 16.31
C THR A 318 8.24 -13.49 16.49
N ASP A 319 8.78 -13.54 17.71
CA ASP A 319 10.17 -13.16 17.99
C ASP A 319 11.11 -14.34 17.74
N VAL A 320 11.29 -14.67 16.47
CA VAL A 320 11.96 -15.91 16.00
C VAL A 320 13.36 -15.67 15.43
N ALA A 321 13.90 -14.45 15.52
CA ALA A 321 15.16 -14.08 14.86
C ALA A 321 16.34 -14.99 15.27
N ASP A 322 16.41 -15.33 16.56
CA ASP A 322 17.47 -16.18 17.15
C ASP A 322 16.99 -17.62 17.40
N GLY A 323 15.84 -18.00 16.83
CA GLY A 323 15.24 -19.31 17.02
C GLY A 323 15.97 -20.44 16.27
N THR A 324 15.68 -21.66 16.69
CA THR A 324 16.19 -22.89 16.05
C THR A 324 15.06 -23.64 15.38
N LEU A 325 15.27 -24.12 14.15
CA LEU A 325 14.26 -24.83 13.38
C LEU A 325 13.95 -26.23 14.00
N VAL A 326 12.64 -26.49 14.10
CA VAL A 326 12.09 -27.78 14.56
C VAL A 326 10.97 -28.18 13.62
N ASN A 327 10.58 -29.47 13.62
CA ASN A 327 9.52 -30.01 12.76
C ASN A 327 9.69 -29.67 11.25
N SER A 328 10.93 -29.44 10.81
CA SER A 328 11.30 -28.88 9.50
C SER A 328 12.28 -29.76 8.73
N ASP A 329 12.25 -31.11 8.98
CA ASP A 329 13.03 -32.12 8.29
C ASP A 329 14.53 -31.76 8.18
N PHE A 330 15.04 -31.54 6.96
CA PHE A 330 16.44 -31.19 6.68
C PHE A 330 16.89 -29.83 7.24
N LEU A 331 15.96 -28.96 7.69
CA LEU A 331 16.25 -27.70 8.35
C LEU A 331 16.33 -27.82 9.88
N ASN A 332 15.96 -28.97 10.47
CA ASN A 332 15.98 -29.16 11.93
C ASN A 332 17.35 -28.85 12.51
N GLY A 333 17.39 -28.08 13.59
CA GLY A 333 18.60 -27.74 14.31
C GLY A 333 19.39 -26.56 13.73
N LEU A 334 19.02 -26.05 12.55
CA LEU A 334 19.61 -24.83 11.99
C LEU A 334 19.04 -23.59 12.68
N SER A 335 19.84 -22.52 12.73
CA SER A 335 19.32 -21.20 13.05
C SER A 335 18.43 -20.69 11.91
N VAL A 336 17.55 -19.73 12.21
CA VAL A 336 16.70 -19.09 11.20
C VAL A 336 17.51 -18.48 10.04
N ALA A 337 18.69 -17.92 10.34
CA ALA A 337 19.57 -17.35 9.32
C ALA A 337 20.11 -18.41 8.37
N GLU A 338 20.66 -19.52 8.91
CA GLU A 338 21.17 -20.64 8.12
C GLU A 338 20.08 -21.33 7.29
N ALA A 339 18.86 -21.45 7.86
CA ALA A 339 17.73 -22.05 7.17
C ALA A 339 17.25 -21.23 5.97
N LYS A 340 17.34 -19.90 6.05
CA LYS A 340 16.98 -19.00 4.93
C LYS A 340 17.97 -19.07 3.78
N GLU A 341 19.25 -19.33 4.07
CA GLU A 341 20.30 -19.46 3.05
C GLU A 341 20.30 -20.86 2.37
N LYS A 342 19.79 -21.89 3.06
CA LYS A 342 19.72 -23.27 2.56
C LYS A 342 18.49 -23.51 1.68
#